data_bf621cfd4f818f0afcd7c0832a08e48e
#
_entry.id   bf621cfd4f818f0afcd7c0832a08e48e
#
_cell.length_a   1.000
_cell.length_b   1.000
_cell.length_c   1.000
_cell.angle_alpha   90.00
_cell.angle_beta   90.00
_cell.angle_gamma   90.00
#
_symmetry.space_group_name_H-M   'P 1'
#
loop_
_entity.id
_entity.type
_entity.pdbx_description
1 polymer ?
#
loop_
_entity_poly.entity_id
_entity_poly.type
_entity_poly.pdbx_seq_one_letter_code
_entity_poly.pdbx_strand_id
1 'polypeptide(L)'
;SNTVYAGTKVVFELTMQTVSQPNVPMLTNAYVKETFGYDTIEEYRQSIKESLETDINSKVENKIQEDVLSSLQDTFKISSYPDSLMEETRSRLETSIGFYADFSNLSKDEYCQKQYGLSFDDFVKKSATQQLIMEAIVKDRNMTMREYDYKGSLDDFAADNGYSNADTFVEKYGKDK
;
A
#
# COMPACT_ATOMS: atom_id res chain seq x y z
N SER A 1 3.86 20.18 21.30
CA SER A 1 3.85 21.39 22.16
C SER A 1 4.34 20.99 23.54
N ASN A 2 5.35 21.74 24.06
CA ASN A 2 5.91 21.45 25.36
C ASN A 2 5.00 22.11 26.42
N THR A 3 4.29 21.30 27.18
CA THR A 3 3.31 21.75 28.18
C THR A 3 3.97 22.42 29.40
N VAL A 4 5.30 22.23 29.62
CA VAL A 4 6.04 22.80 30.74
C VAL A 4 6.12 24.33 30.66
N TYR A 5 6.10 24.89 29.45
CA TYR A 5 6.20 26.35 29.21
C TYR A 5 4.89 26.97 28.71
N ALA A 6 3.78 26.24 28.79
CA ALA A 6 2.49 26.73 28.34
C ALA A 6 2.09 27.98 29.15
N GLY A 7 1.84 29.11 28.46
CA GLY A 7 1.43 30.37 29.06
C GLY A 7 2.56 31.24 29.64
N THR A 8 3.84 30.84 29.53
CA THR A 8 4.97 31.61 29.95
C THR A 8 5.65 32.36 28.78
N LYS A 9 6.14 33.56 29.02
CA LYS A 9 6.95 34.30 28.04
C LYS A 9 8.37 33.74 28.06
N VAL A 10 8.76 33.06 26.95
CA VAL A 10 10.09 32.47 26.80
C VAL A 10 10.93 33.30 25.86
N VAL A 11 12.19 33.54 26.22
CA VAL A 11 13.16 34.19 25.34
C VAL A 11 14.19 33.15 24.94
N PHE A 12 14.37 32.99 23.64
CA PHE A 12 15.38 32.09 23.07
C PHE A 12 16.58 32.93 22.58
N GLU A 13 17.76 32.58 23.04
CA GLU A 13 19.02 33.11 22.50
C GLU A 13 19.61 32.03 21.58
N LEU A 14 19.70 32.33 20.29
CA LEU A 14 20.21 31.44 19.27
C LEU A 14 21.56 31.92 18.77
N THR A 15 22.58 31.12 19.00
CA THR A 15 23.93 31.37 18.43
C THR A 15 24.13 30.40 17.25
N MET A 16 24.24 30.98 16.05
CA MET A 16 24.50 30.17 14.86
C MET A 16 25.98 29.79 14.82
N GLN A 17 26.28 28.50 14.94
CA GLN A 17 27.64 27.96 14.94
C GLN A 17 28.19 27.69 13.56
N THR A 18 27.30 27.25 12.65
CA THR A 18 27.70 26.85 11.29
C THR A 18 26.60 27.18 10.30
N VAL A 19 26.97 27.74 9.17
CA VAL A 19 26.08 27.88 8.00
C VAL A 19 26.68 27.04 6.89
N SER A 20 25.93 25.99 6.47
CA SER A 20 26.34 25.16 5.34
C SER A 20 25.40 25.41 4.15
N GLN A 21 25.98 25.63 3.00
CA GLN A 21 25.24 25.67 1.74
C GLN A 21 25.44 24.36 1.03
N PRO A 22 24.35 23.65 0.65
CA PRO A 22 24.46 22.42 -0.10
C PRO A 22 25.12 22.71 -1.46
N ASN A 23 26.22 22.01 -1.75
CA ASN A 23 26.83 22.05 -3.07
C ASN A 23 26.06 21.08 -3.97
N VAL A 24 25.16 21.60 -4.81
CA VAL A 24 24.41 20.80 -5.79
C VAL A 24 25.32 20.59 -7.00
N PRO A 25 25.70 19.34 -7.32
CA PRO A 25 26.52 19.04 -8.49
C PRO A 25 25.79 19.42 -9.78
N MET A 26 26.53 19.88 -10.78
CA MET A 26 25.95 20.10 -12.10
C MET A 26 25.53 18.78 -12.70
N LEU A 27 24.33 18.74 -13.24
CA LEU A 27 23.81 17.58 -13.95
C LEU A 27 24.53 17.45 -15.31
N THR A 28 25.52 16.56 -15.37
CA THR A 28 26.30 16.23 -16.57
C THR A 28 26.11 14.77 -16.93
N ASN A 29 26.38 14.40 -18.20
CA ASN A 29 26.33 12.98 -18.60
C ASN A 29 27.28 12.11 -17.75
N ALA A 30 28.45 12.62 -17.42
CA ALA A 30 29.41 11.90 -16.57
C ALA A 30 28.83 11.65 -15.17
N TYR A 31 28.22 12.66 -14.55
CA TYR A 31 27.56 12.52 -13.25
C TYR A 31 26.37 11.55 -13.28
N VAL A 32 25.55 11.64 -14.33
CA VAL A 32 24.40 10.72 -14.52
C VAL A 32 24.87 9.28 -14.69
N LYS A 33 25.95 9.05 -15.45
CA LYS A 33 26.51 7.73 -15.65
C LYS A 33 27.07 7.14 -14.35
N GLU A 34 27.82 7.93 -13.61
CA GLU A 34 28.47 7.50 -12.35
C GLU A 34 27.45 7.25 -11.24
N THR A 35 26.40 8.11 -11.15
CA THR A 35 25.48 8.09 -10.01
C THR A 35 24.23 7.23 -10.27
N PHE A 36 23.73 7.24 -11.50
CA PHE A 36 22.44 6.62 -11.85
C PHE A 36 22.55 5.51 -12.91
N GLY A 37 23.73 5.31 -13.51
CA GLY A 37 23.98 4.22 -14.44
C GLY A 37 23.48 4.43 -15.87
N TYR A 38 23.03 5.65 -16.24
CA TYR A 38 22.59 5.99 -17.60
C TYR A 38 23.69 6.73 -18.36
N ASP A 39 23.84 6.45 -19.65
CA ASP A 39 24.91 7.06 -20.45
C ASP A 39 24.69 8.56 -20.71
N THR A 40 23.45 8.99 -20.73
CA THR A 40 23.09 10.40 -21.02
C THR A 40 22.02 10.93 -20.06
N ILE A 41 21.98 12.27 -19.90
CA ILE A 41 20.91 12.96 -19.18
C ILE A 41 19.54 12.64 -19.78
N GLU A 42 19.47 12.52 -21.10
CA GLU A 42 18.22 12.27 -21.81
C GLU A 42 17.66 10.88 -21.51
N GLU A 43 18.50 9.85 -21.50
CA GLU A 43 18.10 8.50 -21.08
C GLU A 43 17.61 8.48 -19.63
N TYR A 44 18.31 9.18 -18.73
CA TYR A 44 17.89 9.29 -17.33
C TYR A 44 16.53 9.99 -17.19
N ARG A 45 16.32 11.10 -17.93
CA ARG A 45 15.02 11.80 -17.94
C ARG A 45 13.91 10.91 -18.47
N GLN A 46 14.19 10.15 -19.53
CA GLN A 46 13.22 9.22 -20.11
C GLN A 46 12.84 8.13 -19.11
N SER A 47 13.81 7.56 -18.41
CA SER A 47 13.53 6.53 -17.38
C SER A 47 12.69 7.06 -16.23
N ILE A 48 12.97 8.30 -15.76
CA ILE A 48 12.14 8.96 -14.75
C ILE A 48 10.72 9.17 -15.26
N LYS A 49 10.58 9.61 -16.52
CA LYS A 49 9.27 9.84 -17.13
C LYS A 49 8.46 8.54 -17.18
N GLU A 50 9.05 7.45 -17.64
CA GLU A 50 8.42 6.13 -17.71
C GLU A 50 8.04 5.61 -16.31
N SER A 51 8.91 5.79 -15.32
CA SER A 51 8.60 5.46 -13.92
C SER A 51 7.42 6.26 -13.40
N LEU A 52 7.39 7.57 -13.64
CA LEU A 52 6.29 8.44 -13.22
C LEU A 52 4.98 8.11 -13.94
N GLU A 53 5.01 7.78 -15.23
CA GLU A 53 3.84 7.36 -15.99
C GLU A 53 3.28 6.03 -15.43
N THR A 54 4.15 5.07 -15.11
CA THR A 54 3.76 3.81 -14.47
C THR A 54 3.12 4.06 -13.11
N ASP A 55 3.74 4.89 -12.27
CA ASP A 55 3.21 5.24 -10.95
C ASP A 55 1.85 5.94 -11.03
N ILE A 56 1.69 6.85 -11.99
CA ILE A 56 0.41 7.55 -12.20
C ILE A 56 -0.66 6.58 -12.66
N ASN A 57 -0.36 5.73 -13.64
CA ASN A 57 -1.31 4.73 -14.14
C ASN A 57 -1.77 3.79 -13.03
N SER A 58 -0.83 3.27 -12.24
CA SER A 58 -1.17 2.42 -11.08
C SER A 58 -2.04 3.14 -10.05
N LYS A 59 -1.76 4.42 -9.77
CA LYS A 59 -2.58 5.23 -8.85
C LYS A 59 -3.99 5.47 -9.41
N VAL A 60 -4.11 5.72 -10.71
CA VAL A 60 -5.41 5.92 -11.38
C VAL A 60 -6.21 4.62 -11.36
N GLU A 61 -5.60 3.49 -11.69
CA GLU A 61 -6.27 2.18 -11.65
C GLU A 61 -6.75 1.84 -10.23
N ASN A 62 -5.89 2.02 -9.22
CA ASN A 62 -6.26 1.81 -7.82
C ASN A 62 -7.42 2.73 -7.41
N LYS A 63 -7.40 3.99 -7.84
CA LYS A 63 -8.46 4.95 -7.53
C LYS A 63 -9.78 4.56 -8.20
N ILE A 64 -9.76 4.12 -9.44
CA ILE A 64 -10.95 3.61 -10.14
C ILE A 64 -11.53 2.40 -9.40
N GLN A 65 -10.69 1.45 -9.00
CA GLN A 65 -11.14 0.27 -8.24
C GLN A 65 -11.77 0.67 -6.91
N GLU A 66 -11.15 1.60 -6.17
CA GLU A 66 -11.67 2.12 -4.91
C GLU A 66 -13.02 2.82 -5.10
N ASP A 67 -13.15 3.67 -6.11
CA ASP A 67 -14.38 4.41 -6.38
C ASP A 67 -15.53 3.47 -6.83
N VAL A 68 -15.23 2.45 -7.63
CA VAL A 68 -16.19 1.40 -8.00
C VAL A 68 -16.65 0.62 -6.78
N LEU A 69 -15.72 0.16 -5.93
CA LEU A 69 -16.06 -0.58 -4.70
C LEU A 69 -16.85 0.29 -3.73
N SER A 70 -16.51 1.57 -3.58
CA SER A 70 -17.24 2.51 -2.73
C SER A 70 -18.68 2.71 -3.24
N SER A 71 -18.84 2.91 -4.55
CA SER A 71 -20.17 3.04 -5.18
C SER A 71 -21.02 1.78 -5.02
N LEU A 72 -20.41 0.62 -5.11
CA LEU A 72 -21.09 -0.65 -4.86
C LEU A 72 -21.51 -0.79 -3.39
N GLN A 73 -20.66 -0.41 -2.44
CA GLN A 73 -20.99 -0.44 -1.01
C GLN A 73 -22.24 0.38 -0.67
N ASP A 74 -22.41 1.54 -1.30
CA ASP A 74 -23.60 2.40 -1.11
C ASP A 74 -24.88 1.77 -1.68
N THR A 75 -24.75 0.89 -2.65
CA THR A 75 -25.87 0.25 -3.35
C THR A 75 -26.30 -1.05 -2.68
N PHE A 76 -25.35 -1.81 -2.14
CA PHE A 76 -25.62 -3.11 -1.52
C PHE A 76 -26.09 -2.96 -0.06
N LYS A 77 -27.16 -3.71 0.29
CA LYS A 77 -27.61 -3.85 1.68
C LYS A 77 -27.14 -5.17 2.25
N ILE A 78 -26.22 -5.11 3.20
CA ILE A 78 -25.75 -6.28 3.92
C ILE A 78 -26.66 -6.48 5.14
N SER A 79 -27.33 -7.61 5.21
CA SER A 79 -28.25 -7.93 6.31
C SER A 79 -27.52 -8.41 7.57
N SER A 80 -26.44 -9.14 7.40
CA SER A 80 -25.60 -9.65 8.49
C SER A 80 -24.19 -9.94 8.02
N TYR A 81 -23.26 -9.91 8.94
CA TYR A 81 -21.87 -10.32 8.71
C TYR A 81 -21.68 -11.68 9.39
N PRO A 82 -21.17 -12.71 8.68
CA PRO A 82 -20.75 -13.94 9.33
C PRO A 82 -19.63 -13.69 10.35
N ASP A 83 -19.76 -14.24 11.55
CA ASP A 83 -18.77 -14.02 12.63
C ASP A 83 -17.39 -14.51 12.20
N SER A 84 -17.30 -15.65 11.49
CA SER A 84 -16.06 -16.18 10.97
C SER A 84 -15.35 -15.22 10.01
N LEU A 85 -16.11 -14.57 9.11
CA LEU A 85 -15.57 -13.58 8.18
C LEU A 85 -15.02 -12.36 8.92
N MET A 86 -15.75 -11.88 9.91
CA MET A 86 -15.32 -10.72 10.71
C MET A 86 -14.05 -11.04 11.51
N GLU A 87 -13.95 -12.22 12.09
CA GLU A 87 -12.80 -12.67 12.87
C GLU A 87 -11.57 -12.88 11.98
N GLU A 88 -11.72 -13.54 10.83
CA GLU A 88 -10.65 -13.72 9.85
C GLU A 88 -10.14 -12.38 9.29
N THR A 89 -11.06 -11.50 8.89
CA THR A 89 -10.71 -10.17 8.38
C THR A 89 -9.98 -9.35 9.44
N ARG A 90 -10.45 -9.39 10.69
CA ARG A 90 -9.80 -8.73 11.82
C ARG A 90 -8.39 -9.26 12.01
N SER A 91 -8.21 -10.57 12.12
CA SER A 91 -6.91 -11.21 12.36
C SER A 91 -5.90 -10.84 11.26
N ARG A 92 -6.32 -10.89 10.00
CA ARG A 92 -5.49 -10.50 8.85
C ARG A 92 -5.08 -9.02 8.92
N LEU A 93 -6.04 -8.14 9.22
CA LEU A 93 -5.78 -6.70 9.31
C LEU A 93 -4.98 -6.34 10.57
N GLU A 94 -5.16 -7.04 11.67
CA GLU A 94 -4.33 -6.86 12.87
C GLU A 94 -2.84 -7.08 12.58
N THR A 95 -2.52 -8.09 11.79
CA THR A 95 -1.15 -8.37 11.40
C THR A 95 -0.59 -7.28 10.49
N SER A 96 -1.29 -6.92 9.41
CA SER A 96 -0.79 -5.95 8.44
C SER A 96 -0.78 -4.52 8.97
N ILE A 97 -1.89 -4.06 9.57
CA ILE A 97 -1.99 -2.71 10.14
C ILE A 97 -1.11 -2.57 11.39
N GLY A 98 -1.04 -3.63 12.22
CA GLY A 98 -0.16 -3.65 13.40
C GLY A 98 1.29 -3.37 13.03
N PHE A 99 1.81 -4.04 12.01
CA PHE A 99 3.17 -3.82 11.53
C PHE A 99 3.43 -2.34 11.15
N TYR A 100 2.55 -1.72 10.38
CA TYR A 100 2.70 -0.33 9.95
C TYR A 100 2.45 0.68 11.09
N ALA A 101 1.53 0.38 11.99
CA ALA A 101 1.24 1.20 13.17
C ALA A 101 2.46 1.24 14.11
N ASP A 102 3.04 0.08 14.41
CA ASP A 102 4.24 -0.05 15.24
C ASP A 102 5.43 0.68 14.61
N PHE A 103 5.65 0.52 13.30
CA PHE A 103 6.70 1.25 12.58
C PHE A 103 6.52 2.77 12.64
N SER A 104 5.27 3.24 12.72
CA SER A 104 4.92 4.66 12.79
C SER A 104 4.81 5.18 14.23
N ASN A 105 5.03 4.34 15.25
CA ASN A 105 4.79 4.62 16.67
C ASN A 105 3.35 5.13 16.93
N LEU A 106 2.38 4.52 16.30
CA LEU A 106 0.95 4.81 16.44
C LEU A 106 0.21 3.57 16.93
N SER A 107 -0.94 3.76 17.57
CA SER A 107 -1.91 2.67 17.75
C SER A 107 -2.56 2.32 16.41
N LYS A 108 -3.16 1.13 16.31
CA LYS A 108 -3.89 0.71 15.09
C LYS A 108 -5.01 1.68 14.73
N ASP A 109 -5.73 2.20 15.72
CA ASP A 109 -6.77 3.21 15.52
C ASP A 109 -6.22 4.53 15.00
N GLU A 110 -5.15 5.06 15.59
CA GLU A 110 -4.52 6.30 15.14
C GLU A 110 -3.95 6.14 13.72
N TYR A 111 -3.37 4.99 13.41
CA TYR A 111 -2.88 4.70 12.07
C TYR A 111 -4.03 4.66 11.06
N CYS A 112 -5.11 3.92 11.35
CA CYS A 112 -6.27 3.83 10.49
C CYS A 112 -6.97 5.18 10.32
N GLN A 113 -7.10 5.96 11.37
CA GLN A 113 -7.67 7.30 11.31
C GLN A 113 -6.84 8.24 10.42
N LYS A 114 -5.52 8.16 10.53
CA LYS A 114 -4.60 8.99 9.74
C LYS A 114 -4.55 8.61 8.26
N GLN A 115 -4.60 7.32 7.96
CA GLN A 115 -4.45 6.80 6.59
C GLN A 115 -5.77 6.67 5.83
N TYR A 116 -6.84 6.29 6.54
CA TYR A 116 -8.12 5.92 5.93
C TYR A 116 -9.30 6.77 6.42
N GLY A 117 -9.10 7.60 7.45
CA GLY A 117 -10.17 8.40 8.07
C GLY A 117 -11.20 7.57 8.86
N LEU A 118 -10.85 6.34 9.26
CA LEU A 118 -11.73 5.37 9.92
C LEU A 118 -11.08 4.83 11.19
N SER A 119 -11.90 4.39 12.17
CA SER A 119 -11.40 3.55 13.27
C SER A 119 -10.92 2.20 12.72
N PHE A 120 -10.11 1.47 13.49
CA PHE A 120 -9.69 0.13 13.08
C PHE A 120 -10.89 -0.82 12.91
N ASP A 121 -11.88 -0.75 13.80
CA ASP A 121 -13.10 -1.56 13.72
C ASP A 121 -13.95 -1.24 12.48
N ASP A 122 -14.11 0.05 12.14
CA ASP A 122 -14.80 0.47 10.92
C ASP A 122 -14.03 0.03 9.67
N PHE A 123 -12.70 0.05 9.72
CA PHE A 123 -11.87 -0.44 8.63
C PHE A 123 -12.01 -1.96 8.42
N VAL A 124 -12.04 -2.74 9.50
CA VAL A 124 -12.35 -4.19 9.47
C VAL A 124 -13.72 -4.42 8.82
N LYS A 125 -14.75 -3.69 9.27
CA LYS A 125 -16.11 -3.81 8.73
C LYS A 125 -16.18 -3.42 7.26
N LYS A 126 -15.50 -2.34 6.86
CA LYS A 126 -15.41 -1.92 5.45
C LYS A 126 -14.76 -3.02 4.59
N SER A 127 -13.67 -3.61 5.06
CA SER A 127 -12.97 -4.69 4.35
C SER A 127 -13.82 -5.96 4.21
N ALA A 128 -14.51 -6.37 5.27
CA ALA A 128 -15.46 -7.49 5.22
C ALA A 128 -16.63 -7.21 4.27
N THR A 129 -17.12 -5.96 4.24
CA THR A 129 -18.18 -5.52 3.30
C THR A 129 -17.70 -5.68 1.85
N GLN A 130 -16.49 -5.22 1.55
CA GLN A 130 -15.91 -5.36 0.20
C GLN A 130 -15.78 -6.82 -0.22
N GLN A 131 -15.34 -7.69 0.69
CA GLN A 131 -15.24 -9.11 0.41
C GLN A 131 -16.60 -9.73 0.09
N LEU A 132 -17.63 -9.47 0.89
CA LEU A 132 -19.00 -9.98 0.65
C LEU A 132 -19.56 -9.49 -0.70
N ILE A 133 -19.33 -8.25 -1.05
CA ILE A 133 -19.75 -7.70 -2.35
C ILE A 133 -19.05 -8.42 -3.50
N MET A 134 -17.75 -8.60 -3.40
CA MET A 134 -16.98 -9.30 -4.42
C MET A 134 -17.41 -10.78 -4.57
N GLU A 135 -17.61 -11.48 -3.46
CA GLU A 135 -18.13 -12.86 -3.47
C GLU A 135 -19.52 -12.94 -4.12
N ALA A 136 -20.39 -11.98 -3.81
CA ALA A 136 -21.74 -11.93 -4.41
C ALA A 136 -21.66 -11.69 -5.93
N ILE A 137 -20.80 -10.78 -6.40
CA ILE A 137 -20.60 -10.51 -7.83
C ILE A 137 -20.03 -11.73 -8.54
N VAL A 138 -19.01 -12.37 -7.97
CA VAL A 138 -18.38 -13.56 -8.52
C VAL A 138 -19.43 -14.68 -8.68
N LYS A 139 -20.27 -14.86 -7.66
CA LYS A 139 -21.34 -15.87 -7.67
C LYS A 139 -22.45 -15.54 -8.68
N ASP A 140 -22.93 -14.29 -8.70
CA ASP A 140 -23.99 -13.83 -9.62
C ASP A 140 -23.56 -13.95 -11.09
N ARG A 141 -22.32 -13.62 -11.37
CA ARG A 141 -21.75 -13.66 -12.73
C ARG A 141 -21.23 -15.03 -13.12
N ASN A 142 -21.29 -16.02 -12.23
CA ASN A 142 -20.67 -17.34 -12.42
C ASN A 142 -19.21 -17.22 -12.88
N MET A 143 -18.48 -16.27 -12.30
CA MET A 143 -17.08 -16.04 -12.65
C MET A 143 -16.24 -17.20 -12.11
N THR A 144 -15.58 -17.89 -12.99
CA THR A 144 -14.61 -18.93 -12.65
C THR A 144 -13.25 -18.53 -13.18
N MET A 145 -12.24 -18.62 -12.34
CA MET A 145 -10.87 -18.45 -12.79
C MET A 145 -10.49 -19.67 -13.65
N ARG A 146 -10.01 -19.45 -14.86
CA ARG A 146 -9.49 -20.54 -15.68
C ARG A 146 -8.20 -21.06 -15.03
N GLU A 147 -8.01 -22.38 -15.07
CA GLU A 147 -6.82 -23.02 -14.49
C GLU A 147 -5.51 -22.42 -15.03
N TYR A 148 -5.51 -22.02 -16.30
CA TYR A 148 -4.37 -21.33 -16.92
C TYR A 148 -4.09 -19.96 -16.30
N ASP A 149 -5.11 -19.16 -16.04
CA ASP A 149 -4.97 -17.82 -15.46
C ASP A 149 -4.51 -17.92 -14.00
N TYR A 150 -5.03 -18.89 -13.26
CA TYR A 150 -4.60 -19.19 -11.90
C TYR A 150 -3.12 -19.59 -11.85
N LYS A 151 -2.73 -20.50 -12.74
CA LYS A 151 -1.33 -20.98 -12.79
C LYS A 151 -0.37 -19.85 -13.14
N GLY A 152 -0.70 -19.02 -14.13
CA GLY A 152 0.11 -17.85 -14.52
C GLY A 152 0.29 -16.88 -13.36
N SER A 153 -0.80 -16.49 -12.70
CA SER A 153 -0.74 -15.60 -11.53
C SER A 153 0.06 -16.20 -10.36
N LEU A 154 -0.03 -17.51 -10.17
CA LEU A 154 0.73 -18.19 -9.11
C LEU A 154 2.22 -18.33 -9.47
N ASP A 155 2.56 -18.51 -10.74
CA ASP A 155 3.96 -18.50 -11.20
C ASP A 155 4.59 -17.11 -11.00
N ASP A 156 3.88 -16.02 -11.36
CA ASP A 156 4.33 -14.64 -11.14
C ASP A 156 4.51 -14.36 -9.64
N PHE A 157 3.54 -14.73 -8.81
CA PHE A 157 3.63 -14.58 -7.37
C PHE A 157 4.81 -15.37 -6.77
N ALA A 158 5.02 -16.60 -7.21
CA ALA A 158 6.15 -17.43 -6.76
C ALA A 158 7.49 -16.78 -7.13
N ALA A 159 7.61 -16.26 -8.36
CA ALA A 159 8.82 -15.58 -8.82
C ALA A 159 9.12 -14.32 -7.99
N ASP A 160 8.12 -13.49 -7.71
CA ASP A 160 8.23 -12.28 -6.88
C ASP A 160 8.68 -12.61 -5.44
N ASN A 161 8.36 -13.81 -4.95
CA ASN A 161 8.75 -14.30 -3.63
C ASN A 161 10.03 -15.17 -3.65
N GLY A 162 10.77 -15.17 -4.75
CA GLY A 162 12.07 -15.84 -4.86
C GLY A 162 12.01 -17.35 -5.12
N TYR A 163 10.89 -17.85 -5.61
CA TYR A 163 10.70 -19.24 -6.03
C TYR A 163 10.82 -19.37 -7.55
N SER A 164 11.29 -20.51 -8.03
CA SER A 164 11.49 -20.73 -9.47
C SER A 164 10.19 -20.87 -10.27
N ASN A 165 9.11 -21.30 -9.63
CA ASN A 165 7.76 -21.46 -10.21
C ASN A 165 6.72 -21.74 -9.10
N ALA A 166 5.43 -21.79 -9.50
CA ALA A 166 4.32 -22.12 -8.63
C ALA A 166 4.46 -23.47 -7.93
N ASP A 167 4.96 -24.49 -8.63
CA ASP A 167 5.05 -25.84 -8.07
C ASP A 167 5.98 -25.88 -6.86
N THR A 168 7.14 -25.20 -6.94
CA THR A 168 8.08 -25.09 -5.81
C THR A 168 7.53 -24.29 -4.64
N PHE A 169 6.70 -23.30 -4.91
CA PHE A 169 5.99 -22.55 -3.88
C PHE A 169 4.93 -23.41 -3.19
N VAL A 170 4.08 -24.10 -3.98
CA VAL A 170 3.00 -24.97 -3.49
C VAL A 170 3.54 -26.17 -2.71
N GLU A 171 4.67 -26.75 -3.14
CA GLU A 171 5.34 -27.83 -2.41
C GLU A 171 5.72 -27.42 -0.99
N LYS A 172 6.16 -26.18 -0.82
CA LYS A 172 6.59 -25.67 0.48
C LYS A 172 5.42 -25.25 1.39
N TYR A 173 4.38 -24.64 0.84
CA TYR A 173 3.31 -24.01 1.63
C TYR A 173 1.95 -24.70 1.54
N GLY A 174 1.75 -25.61 0.57
CA GLY A 174 0.48 -26.25 0.28
C GLY A 174 -0.42 -25.44 -0.65
N LYS A 175 -1.45 -26.09 -1.21
CA LYS A 175 -2.38 -25.47 -2.18
C LYS A 175 -3.39 -24.52 -1.54
N ASP A 176 -3.57 -24.59 -0.23
CA ASP A 176 -4.61 -23.85 0.52
C ASP A 176 -4.05 -22.63 1.24
N LYS A 177 -2.83 -22.22 0.90
CA LYS A 177 -2.16 -21.04 1.41
C LYS A 177 -1.71 -20.14 0.27
#